data_0f3f32d3fd5049e05ebe5b33daf43626
#
_entry.id   0f3f32d3fd5049e05ebe5b33daf43626
#
_cell.length_a   1.000
_cell.length_b   1.000
_cell.length_c   1.000
_cell.angle_alpha   90.00
_cell.angle_beta   90.00
_cell.angle_gamma   90.00
#
_symmetry.space_group_name_H-M   'P 1'
#
loop_
_entity.id
_entity.type
_entity.pdbx_description
1 polymer ?
#
loop_
_entity_poly.entity_id
_entity_poly.type
_entity_poly.pdbx_seq_one_letter_code
_entity_poly.pdbx_strand_id
1 'polypeptide(L)'
;PYVLALFLVGAPLLILEIAVGQQMQQGAIGAYRRLHPSFAGLGVFSSISALVVVSYYAVVMAWCLIYFVNSVQVPWATGAKTYFFEDVLQVSDRISDLGGINWPILGALIVIW
;
A
#
# COMPACT_ATOMS: atom_id res chain seq x y z
N PRO A 1 -0.72 -6.13 -20.95
CA PRO A 1 0.63 -6.09 -20.33
C PRO A 1 0.61 -6.49 -18.85
N TYR A 2 -0.33 -5.95 -18.05
CA TYR A 2 -0.38 -6.22 -16.59
C TYR A 2 -0.53 -7.71 -16.24
N VAL A 3 -1.48 -8.40 -16.85
CA VAL A 3 -1.74 -9.84 -16.61
C VAL A 3 -0.52 -10.70 -16.98
N LEU A 4 0.14 -10.40 -18.10
CA LEU A 4 1.36 -11.09 -18.49
C LEU A 4 2.49 -10.86 -17.48
N ALA A 5 2.70 -9.63 -17.03
CA ALA A 5 3.71 -9.31 -16.02
C ALA A 5 3.40 -10.03 -14.69
N LEU A 6 2.13 -10.10 -14.29
CA LEU A 6 1.70 -10.80 -13.10
C LEU A 6 2.06 -12.30 -13.15
N PHE A 7 1.78 -12.99 -14.28
CA PHE A 7 2.06 -14.42 -14.42
C PHE A 7 3.53 -14.74 -14.66
N LEU A 8 4.23 -13.91 -15.44
CA LEU A 8 5.63 -14.19 -15.80
C LEU A 8 6.63 -13.77 -14.73
N VAL A 9 6.32 -12.75 -13.97
CA VAL A 9 7.24 -12.18 -12.95
C VAL A 9 6.64 -12.30 -11.56
N GLY A 10 5.43 -11.83 -11.35
CA GLY A 10 4.80 -11.78 -10.03
C GLY A 10 4.56 -13.15 -9.42
N ALA A 11 3.98 -14.09 -10.15
CA ALA A 11 3.69 -15.42 -9.63
C ALA A 11 4.95 -16.24 -9.31
N PRO A 12 5.99 -16.31 -10.16
CA PRO A 12 7.24 -16.98 -9.81
C PRO A 12 7.94 -16.37 -8.60
N LEU A 13 7.96 -15.04 -8.48
CA LEU A 13 8.55 -14.37 -7.30
C LEU A 13 7.76 -14.68 -6.03
N LEU A 14 6.44 -14.68 -6.08
CA LEU A 14 5.60 -15.02 -4.94
C LEU A 14 5.84 -16.49 -4.50
N ILE A 15 5.90 -17.41 -5.45
CA ILE A 15 6.17 -18.83 -5.16
C ILE A 15 7.54 -18.98 -4.51
N LEU A 16 8.57 -18.28 -5.03
CA LEU A 16 9.91 -18.28 -4.46
C LEU A 16 9.90 -17.76 -3.02
N GLU A 17 9.23 -16.65 -2.78
CA GLU A 17 9.12 -16.03 -1.45
C GLU A 17 8.45 -16.97 -0.44
N ILE A 18 7.33 -17.60 -0.85
CA ILE A 18 6.62 -18.59 -0.01
C ILE A 18 7.53 -19.81 0.25
N ALA A 19 8.20 -20.34 -0.76
CA ALA A 19 9.08 -21.51 -0.61
C ALA A 19 10.24 -21.22 0.35
N VAL A 20 10.88 -20.05 0.21
CA VAL A 20 11.95 -19.61 1.13
C VAL A 20 11.39 -19.44 2.55
N GLY A 21 10.23 -18.82 2.72
CA GLY A 21 9.58 -18.64 4.01
C GLY A 21 9.27 -19.97 4.70
N GLN A 22 8.72 -20.93 3.96
CA GLN A 22 8.40 -22.27 4.48
C GLN A 22 9.67 -23.06 4.85
N GLN A 23 10.74 -22.98 4.05
CA GLN A 23 11.98 -23.69 4.30
C GLN A 23 12.76 -23.09 5.48
N MET A 24 12.79 -21.78 5.60
CA MET A 24 13.57 -21.09 6.62
C MET A 24 12.87 -21.02 7.97
N GLN A 25 11.53 -20.98 7.98
CA GLN A 25 10.67 -20.85 9.17
C GLN A 25 11.09 -19.69 10.10
N GLN A 26 11.57 -18.60 9.51
CA GLN A 26 12.04 -17.40 10.20
C GLN A 26 11.58 -16.16 9.45
N GLY A 27 11.52 -15.02 10.13
CA GLY A 27 11.29 -13.74 9.48
C GLY A 27 12.40 -13.38 8.49
N ALA A 28 12.17 -12.37 7.65
CA ALA A 28 13.08 -11.97 6.57
C ALA A 28 14.54 -11.85 7.02
N ILE A 29 14.80 -11.19 8.15
CA ILE A 29 16.16 -11.00 8.67
C ILE A 29 16.84 -12.35 9.00
N GLY A 30 16.09 -13.26 9.64
CA GLY A 30 16.61 -14.58 9.98
C GLY A 30 16.85 -15.46 8.75
N ALA A 31 15.95 -15.41 7.76
CA ALA A 31 16.07 -16.15 6.53
C ALA A 31 17.34 -15.74 5.74
N TYR A 32 17.54 -14.44 5.53
CA TYR A 32 18.73 -13.92 4.85
C TYR A 32 20.03 -14.20 5.61
N ARG A 33 20.01 -14.09 6.94
CA ARG A 33 21.16 -14.40 7.79
C ARG A 33 21.57 -15.88 7.73
N ARG A 34 20.61 -16.81 7.57
CA ARG A 34 20.88 -18.25 7.38
C ARG A 34 21.55 -18.56 6.05
N LEU A 35 21.22 -17.81 4.99
CA LEU A 35 21.88 -17.96 3.70
C LEU A 35 23.36 -17.53 3.78
N HIS A 36 23.60 -16.35 4.33
CA HIS A 36 24.96 -15.85 4.61
C HIS A 36 24.89 -14.72 5.65
N PRO A 37 25.83 -14.69 6.64
CA PRO A 37 25.83 -13.66 7.69
C PRO A 37 25.81 -12.22 7.16
N SER A 38 26.51 -11.95 6.05
CA SER A 38 26.54 -10.62 5.42
C SER A 38 25.19 -10.19 4.82
N PHE A 39 24.29 -11.12 4.56
CA PHE A 39 22.97 -10.84 3.98
C PHE A 39 21.91 -10.41 5.02
N ALA A 40 22.27 -10.42 6.31
CA ALA A 40 21.37 -9.91 7.36
C ALA A 40 20.89 -8.47 7.07
N GLY A 41 21.77 -7.63 6.52
CA GLY A 41 21.43 -6.25 6.11
C GLY A 41 20.36 -6.19 5.03
N LEU A 42 20.34 -7.12 4.07
CA LEU A 42 19.26 -7.21 3.06
C LEU A 42 17.91 -7.55 3.70
N GLY A 43 17.90 -8.41 4.72
CA GLY A 43 16.69 -8.73 5.47
C GLY A 43 16.13 -7.52 6.22
N VAL A 44 16.99 -6.71 6.82
CA VAL A 44 16.59 -5.45 7.48
C VAL A 44 16.02 -4.48 6.46
N PHE A 45 16.71 -4.27 5.34
CA PHE A 45 16.25 -3.39 4.26
C PHE A 45 14.90 -3.84 3.69
N SER A 46 14.72 -5.13 3.45
CA SER A 46 13.45 -5.71 3.00
C SER A 46 12.32 -5.44 4.00
N SER A 47 12.58 -5.62 5.30
CA SER A 47 11.58 -5.36 6.35
C SER A 47 11.18 -3.89 6.44
N ILE A 48 12.15 -2.98 6.35
CA ILE A 48 11.88 -1.53 6.33
C ILE A 48 11.09 -1.15 5.07
N SER A 49 11.47 -1.68 3.90
CA SER A 49 10.75 -1.43 2.66
C SER A 49 9.30 -1.92 2.73
N ALA A 50 9.07 -3.11 3.29
CA ALA A 50 7.73 -3.63 3.51
C ALA A 50 6.90 -2.73 4.44
N LEU A 51 7.49 -2.26 5.53
CA LEU A 51 6.82 -1.35 6.46
C LEU A 51 6.40 -0.04 5.78
N VAL A 52 7.31 0.57 5.00
CA VAL A 52 7.02 1.81 4.26
C VAL A 52 5.90 1.58 3.24
N VAL A 53 5.97 0.47 2.48
CA VAL A 53 4.95 0.14 1.47
C VAL A 53 3.58 -0.07 2.14
N VAL A 54 3.49 -0.84 3.20
CA VAL A 54 2.23 -1.09 3.92
C VAL A 54 1.64 0.22 4.45
N SER A 55 2.48 1.11 4.97
CA SER A 55 2.03 2.38 5.53
C SER A 55 1.33 3.27 4.50
N TYR A 56 1.88 3.44 3.29
CA TYR A 56 1.22 4.26 2.28
C TYR A 56 0.11 3.51 1.54
N TYR A 57 0.23 2.19 1.40
CA TYR A 57 -0.79 1.38 0.73
C TYR A 57 -2.13 1.41 1.47
N ALA A 58 -2.12 1.47 2.80
CA ALA A 58 -3.34 1.62 3.60
C ALA A 58 -4.12 2.89 3.19
N VAL A 59 -3.43 4.00 2.95
CA VAL A 59 -4.06 5.26 2.49
C VAL A 59 -4.64 5.11 1.07
N VAL A 60 -3.90 4.47 0.17
CA VAL A 60 -4.40 4.21 -1.21
C VAL A 60 -5.63 3.31 -1.18
N MET A 61 -5.65 2.29 -0.33
CA MET A 61 -6.81 1.43 -0.13
C MET A 61 -8.01 2.20 0.44
N ALA A 62 -7.79 3.14 1.35
CA ALA A 62 -8.84 4.02 1.86
C ALA A 62 -9.47 4.85 0.74
N TRP A 63 -8.66 5.42 -0.16
CA TRP A 63 -9.18 6.13 -1.34
C TRP A 63 -10.00 5.20 -2.25
N CYS A 64 -9.50 4.00 -2.52
CA CYS A 64 -10.24 3.00 -3.31
C CYS A 64 -11.60 2.67 -2.67
N LEU A 65 -11.64 2.51 -1.35
CA LEU A 65 -12.88 2.24 -0.63
C LEU A 65 -13.87 3.41 -0.75
N ILE A 66 -13.41 4.65 -0.60
CA ILE A 66 -14.24 5.85 -0.78
C ILE A 66 -14.81 5.91 -2.19
N TYR A 67 -13.98 5.67 -3.22
CA TYR A 67 -14.44 5.63 -4.61
C TYR A 67 -15.43 4.49 -4.85
N PHE A 68 -15.20 3.33 -4.27
CA PHE A 68 -16.09 2.18 -4.36
C PHE A 68 -17.48 2.50 -3.79
N VAL A 69 -17.55 3.07 -2.60
CA VAL A 69 -18.83 3.45 -1.96
C VAL A 69 -19.56 4.50 -2.77
N ASN A 70 -18.86 5.50 -3.31
CA ASN A 70 -19.45 6.57 -4.11
C ASN A 70 -19.68 6.19 -5.58
N SER A 71 -19.28 5.00 -6.01
CA SER A 71 -19.43 4.54 -7.41
C SER A 71 -20.89 4.50 -7.90
N VAL A 72 -21.85 4.35 -7.01
CA VAL A 72 -23.28 4.34 -7.32
C VAL A 72 -23.76 5.73 -7.80
N GLN A 73 -23.21 6.80 -7.25
CA GLN A 73 -23.61 8.18 -7.56
C GLN A 73 -22.69 8.85 -8.61
N VAL A 74 -21.53 8.28 -8.86
CA VAL A 74 -20.50 8.76 -9.80
C VAL A 74 -20.24 10.27 -9.70
N PRO A 75 -19.93 10.82 -8.51
CA PRO A 75 -19.79 12.29 -8.30
C PRO A 75 -18.63 12.88 -9.12
N TRP A 76 -17.67 12.08 -9.54
CA TRP A 76 -16.55 12.50 -10.38
C TRP A 76 -16.87 12.67 -11.87
N ALA A 77 -18.12 12.46 -12.29
CA ALA A 77 -18.52 12.61 -13.69
C ALA A 77 -18.31 14.02 -14.24
N THR A 78 -18.41 15.04 -13.39
CA THR A 78 -18.22 16.47 -13.74
C THR A 78 -16.75 16.91 -13.71
N GLY A 79 -15.85 16.16 -13.04
CA GLY A 79 -14.44 16.49 -12.94
C GLY A 79 -13.71 15.62 -11.92
N ALA A 80 -13.10 14.52 -12.39
CA ALA A 80 -12.43 13.57 -11.52
C ALA A 80 -11.28 14.18 -10.69
N LYS A 81 -10.55 15.14 -11.27
CA LYS A 81 -9.44 15.82 -10.58
C LYS A 81 -9.95 16.68 -9.43
N THR A 82 -10.96 17.50 -9.68
CA THR A 82 -11.57 18.38 -8.68
C THR A 82 -12.15 17.56 -7.53
N TYR A 83 -12.94 16.56 -7.84
CA TYR A 83 -13.48 15.64 -6.85
C TYR A 83 -12.40 15.01 -5.96
N PHE A 84 -11.30 14.52 -6.54
CA PHE A 84 -10.24 13.89 -5.77
C PHE A 84 -9.54 14.86 -4.83
N PHE A 85 -9.18 16.07 -5.30
CA PHE A 85 -8.42 17.02 -4.49
C PHE A 85 -9.28 17.80 -3.49
N GLU A 86 -10.51 18.16 -3.85
CA GLU A 86 -11.37 19.00 -3.03
C GLU A 86 -12.27 18.17 -2.10
N ASP A 87 -12.91 17.10 -2.61
CA ASP A 87 -13.86 16.31 -1.82
C ASP A 87 -13.18 15.15 -1.06
N VAL A 88 -12.26 14.41 -1.71
CA VAL A 88 -11.64 13.23 -1.11
C VAL A 88 -10.44 13.60 -0.25
N LEU A 89 -9.48 14.36 -0.79
CA LEU A 89 -8.27 14.75 -0.05
C LEU A 89 -8.47 15.97 0.83
N GLN A 90 -9.39 16.87 0.48
CA GLN A 90 -9.64 18.15 1.17
C GLN A 90 -8.34 18.96 1.34
N VAL A 91 -7.60 19.10 0.21
CA VAL A 91 -6.30 19.78 0.21
C VAL A 91 -6.48 21.26 0.54
N SER A 92 -5.76 21.75 1.54
CA SER A 92 -5.73 23.17 1.89
C SER A 92 -4.87 23.97 0.90
N ASP A 93 -5.28 25.20 0.58
CA ASP A 93 -4.56 26.08 -0.35
C ASP A 93 -3.21 26.61 0.20
N ARG A 94 -2.96 26.45 1.50
CA ARG A 94 -1.76 26.98 2.18
C ARG A 94 -1.03 25.89 2.95
N ILE A 95 0.29 25.86 2.81
CA ILE A 95 1.20 24.94 3.50
C ILE A 95 1.14 25.10 5.04
N SER A 96 0.78 26.29 5.53
CA SER A 96 0.64 26.59 6.95
C SER A 96 -0.71 26.17 7.55
N ASP A 97 -1.65 25.77 6.71
CA ASP A 97 -2.98 25.35 7.13
C ASP A 97 -2.96 23.82 7.30
N LEU A 98 -2.77 23.36 8.52
CA LEU A 98 -2.69 21.93 8.84
C LEU A 98 -4.00 21.18 8.60
N GLY A 99 -5.05 21.86 8.13
CA GLY A 99 -6.34 21.25 7.84
C GLY A 99 -6.99 20.57 9.05
N GLY A 100 -8.22 20.15 8.89
CA GLY A 100 -8.91 19.30 9.86
C GLY A 100 -8.65 17.81 9.62
N ILE A 101 -9.13 16.98 10.55
CA ILE A 101 -9.13 15.51 10.33
C ILE A 101 -10.11 15.20 9.19
N ASN A 102 -9.59 14.53 8.15
CA ASN A 102 -10.43 14.03 7.06
C ASN A 102 -11.17 12.78 7.53
N TRP A 103 -12.38 12.95 8.02
CA TRP A 103 -13.21 11.89 8.58
C TRP A 103 -13.53 10.76 7.62
N PRO A 104 -13.82 10.99 6.33
CA PRO A 104 -13.98 9.92 5.33
C PRO A 104 -12.77 9.02 5.21
N ILE A 105 -11.57 9.59 5.11
CA ILE A 105 -10.32 8.82 5.02
C ILE A 105 -10.05 8.06 6.31
N LEU A 106 -10.24 8.70 7.47
CA LEU A 106 -10.07 8.06 8.77
C LEU A 106 -11.04 6.88 8.94
N GLY A 107 -12.32 7.07 8.59
CA GLY A 107 -13.32 6.00 8.64
C GLY A 107 -12.96 4.83 7.71
N ALA A 108 -12.52 5.11 6.49
CA ALA A 108 -12.05 4.09 5.55
C ALA A 108 -10.81 3.34 6.09
N LEU A 109 -9.87 4.03 6.71
CA LEU A 109 -8.70 3.42 7.33
C LEU A 109 -9.09 2.48 8.49
N ILE A 110 -10.05 2.86 9.33
CA ILE A 110 -10.54 1.99 10.43
C ILE A 110 -11.19 0.72 9.87
N VAL A 111 -11.88 0.80 8.74
CA VAL A 111 -12.50 -0.38 8.10
C VAL A 111 -11.45 -1.31 7.48
N ILE A 112 -10.33 -0.77 7.00
CA ILE A 112 -9.25 -1.53 6.36
C ILE A 112 -8.36 -2.24 7.39
N TRP A 113 -8.17 -1.65 8.56
CA TRP A 113 -7.40 -2.21 9.69
C TRP A 113 -8.27 -3.06 10.61
#